data_34d46d2e91499fc10a995b1d8cdd07bd
#
_entry.id   34d46d2e91499fc10a995b1d8cdd07bd
#
_cell.length_a   1.000
_cell.length_b   1.000
_cell.length_c   1.000
_cell.angle_alpha   90.00
_cell.angle_beta   90.00
_cell.angle_gamma   90.00
#
_symmetry.space_group_name_H-M   'P 1'
#
loop_
_entity.id
_entity.type
_entity.pdbx_description
1 polymer ?
#
loop_
_entity_poly.entity_id
_entity_poly.type
_entity_poly.pdbx_seq_one_letter_code
_entity_poly.pdbx_strand_id
1 'polypeptide(L)'
;MKIPPNFKYIRTYTLDEYYEKANQTSLPLIISGGTVAVLMLKNRLIRPEAVIDISQIPELNVLKINKDDVFIGANMKLYKLKNVLPNDSASELIVKSASTVGDIAIRSMGSVGGNVCLGDPSNDLPVALTAIDAQAAIGKKDDITYLPITNFYIKPFKTVLNKGEILLGVNYKMLNGYRTSYKKHFINFLDHYVGIVAAIAKIEENVIKDFKIAIGGEAVGKPVKFDLSEFSNVDEIKIIKERIFDYVNTMHIENNRFGTANYKKKVLYTLISRAIDEVLKL
;
A
#
# COMPACT_ATOMS: atom_id res chain seq x y z
N MET A 1 -17.05 -24.43 14.66
CA MET A 1 -15.98 -24.09 13.70
C MET A 1 -16.52 -24.24 12.30
N LYS A 2 -16.49 -23.20 11.43
CA LYS A 2 -16.95 -23.34 10.05
C LYS A 2 -15.89 -24.08 9.23
N ILE A 3 -16.26 -25.17 8.55
CA ILE A 3 -15.37 -25.86 7.62
C ILE A 3 -15.18 -24.99 6.38
N PRO A 4 -13.95 -24.73 5.90
CA PRO A 4 -13.72 -23.99 4.65
C PRO A 4 -14.43 -24.68 3.45
N PRO A 5 -14.70 -23.95 2.35
CA PRO A 5 -15.17 -24.58 1.12
C PRO A 5 -14.11 -25.56 0.57
N ASN A 6 -14.56 -26.54 -0.20
CA ASN A 6 -13.63 -27.41 -0.91
C ASN A 6 -12.95 -26.61 -2.03
N PHE A 7 -11.64 -26.78 -2.16
CA PHE A 7 -10.81 -26.20 -3.22
C PHE A 7 -9.58 -27.09 -3.46
N LYS A 8 -8.99 -26.98 -4.65
CA LYS A 8 -7.68 -27.57 -4.91
C LYS A 8 -6.61 -26.67 -4.31
N TYR A 9 -5.62 -27.24 -3.62
CA TYR A 9 -4.41 -26.52 -3.22
C TYR A 9 -3.28 -26.83 -4.17
N ILE A 10 -2.73 -25.79 -4.80
CA ILE A 10 -1.66 -25.89 -5.80
C ILE A 10 -0.52 -25.02 -5.31
N ARG A 11 0.65 -25.62 -5.04
CA ARG A 11 1.88 -24.87 -4.76
C ARG A 11 2.69 -24.74 -6.03
N THR A 12 3.19 -23.55 -6.30
CA THR A 12 4.04 -23.25 -7.45
C THR A 12 5.43 -22.82 -6.98
N TYR A 13 6.44 -23.18 -7.75
CA TYR A 13 7.84 -22.92 -7.44
C TYR A 13 8.51 -22.00 -8.46
N THR A 14 7.86 -21.75 -9.60
CA THR A 14 8.32 -20.85 -10.65
C THR A 14 7.19 -19.96 -11.14
N LEU A 15 7.52 -18.84 -11.78
CA LEU A 15 6.53 -17.99 -12.43
C LEU A 15 5.81 -18.72 -13.57
N ASP A 16 6.51 -19.57 -14.32
CA ASP A 16 5.92 -20.34 -15.42
C ASP A 16 4.84 -21.31 -14.92
N GLU A 17 5.11 -22.04 -13.83
CA GLU A 17 4.12 -22.89 -13.17
C GLU A 17 2.91 -22.06 -12.71
N TYR A 18 3.16 -20.88 -12.12
CA TYR A 18 2.07 -19.97 -11.73
C TYR A 18 1.20 -19.58 -12.93
N TYR A 19 1.80 -19.11 -14.02
CA TYR A 19 1.06 -18.69 -15.21
C TYR A 19 0.24 -19.82 -15.81
N GLU A 20 0.81 -21.03 -15.90
CA GLU A 20 0.09 -22.21 -16.37
C GLU A 20 -1.15 -22.49 -15.49
N LYS A 21 -0.94 -22.62 -14.17
CA LYS A 21 -2.03 -22.99 -13.24
C LYS A 21 -3.10 -21.91 -13.11
N ALA A 22 -2.70 -20.64 -13.07
CA ALA A 22 -3.63 -19.52 -13.02
C ALA A 22 -4.52 -19.44 -14.26
N ASN A 23 -3.99 -19.72 -15.45
CA ASN A 23 -4.77 -19.73 -16.69
C ASN A 23 -5.72 -20.92 -16.79
N GLN A 24 -5.31 -22.11 -16.30
CA GLN A 24 -6.12 -23.33 -16.28
C GLN A 24 -7.27 -23.29 -15.24
N THR A 25 -7.17 -22.46 -14.20
CA THR A 25 -8.14 -22.38 -13.11
C THR A 25 -9.19 -21.31 -13.42
N SER A 26 -10.48 -21.62 -13.35
CA SER A 26 -11.55 -20.64 -13.64
C SER A 26 -11.61 -19.53 -12.61
N LEU A 27 -11.46 -19.88 -11.33
CA LEU A 27 -11.55 -18.95 -10.19
C LEU A 27 -10.39 -19.18 -9.22
N PRO A 28 -9.16 -18.73 -9.56
CA PRO A 28 -8.00 -18.90 -8.68
C PRO A 28 -8.02 -17.88 -7.54
N LEU A 29 -7.65 -18.33 -6.34
CA LEU A 29 -7.25 -17.47 -5.24
C LEU A 29 -5.73 -17.54 -5.09
N ILE A 30 -5.04 -16.44 -5.33
CA ILE A 30 -3.59 -16.38 -5.17
C ILE A 30 -3.25 -16.11 -3.71
N ILE A 31 -2.34 -16.90 -3.15
CA ILE A 31 -1.93 -16.78 -1.76
C ILE A 31 -0.40 -16.75 -1.65
N SER A 32 0.13 -15.84 -0.81
CA SER A 32 1.50 -15.80 -0.35
C SER A 32 1.53 -16.01 1.18
N GLY A 33 1.43 -14.94 1.98
CA GLY A 33 1.42 -15.04 3.44
C GLY A 33 0.12 -15.51 4.07
N GLY A 34 -1.00 -15.45 3.36
CA GLY A 34 -2.30 -16.00 3.75
C GLY A 34 -3.04 -15.27 4.86
N THR A 35 -2.52 -14.20 5.44
CA THR A 35 -3.08 -13.52 6.61
C THR A 35 -4.56 -13.12 6.46
N VAL A 36 -4.97 -12.63 5.30
CA VAL A 36 -6.36 -12.28 4.99
C VAL A 36 -7.07 -13.39 4.21
N ALA A 37 -6.41 -13.98 3.20
CA ALA A 37 -7.02 -15.01 2.36
C ALA A 37 -7.54 -16.22 3.16
N VAL A 38 -6.79 -16.67 4.17
CA VAL A 38 -7.20 -17.76 5.07
C VAL A 38 -8.44 -17.37 5.89
N LEU A 39 -8.52 -16.12 6.36
CA LEU A 39 -9.71 -15.63 7.07
C LEU A 39 -10.93 -15.58 6.14
N MET A 40 -10.76 -15.15 4.89
CA MET A 40 -11.84 -15.12 3.89
C MET A 40 -12.37 -16.54 3.59
N LEU A 41 -11.46 -17.52 3.44
CA LEU A 41 -11.82 -18.93 3.26
C LEU A 41 -12.53 -19.50 4.51
N LYS A 42 -11.98 -19.29 5.71
CA LYS A 42 -12.55 -19.75 6.97
C LYS A 42 -13.96 -19.20 7.21
N ASN A 43 -14.18 -17.93 6.86
CA ASN A 43 -15.48 -17.28 6.99
C ASN A 43 -16.41 -17.51 5.80
N ARG A 44 -15.97 -18.27 4.78
CA ARG A 44 -16.72 -18.57 3.54
C ARG A 44 -17.13 -17.32 2.75
N LEU A 45 -16.31 -16.27 2.82
CA LEU A 45 -16.51 -15.04 2.05
C LEU A 45 -16.14 -15.24 0.59
N ILE A 46 -15.28 -16.20 0.31
CA ILE A 46 -14.85 -16.59 -1.04
C ILE A 46 -14.93 -18.11 -1.21
N ARG A 47 -15.14 -18.56 -2.44
CA ARG A 47 -15.21 -19.98 -2.82
C ARG A 47 -14.40 -20.19 -4.09
N PRO A 48 -13.05 -20.24 -4.00
CA PRO A 48 -12.22 -20.45 -5.17
C PRO A 48 -12.31 -21.90 -5.66
N GLU A 49 -12.05 -22.11 -6.94
CA GLU A 49 -11.82 -23.45 -7.49
C GLU A 49 -10.49 -24.01 -7.00
N ALA A 50 -9.46 -23.18 -7.01
CA ALA A 50 -8.15 -23.51 -6.47
C ALA A 50 -7.51 -22.36 -5.70
N VAL A 51 -6.74 -22.71 -4.68
CA VAL A 51 -5.81 -21.81 -4.00
C VAL A 51 -4.43 -22.07 -4.59
N ILE A 52 -3.85 -21.06 -5.23
CA ILE A 52 -2.51 -21.12 -5.81
C ILE A 52 -1.53 -20.44 -4.87
N ASP A 53 -0.66 -21.22 -4.26
CA ASP A 53 0.37 -20.76 -3.33
C ASP A 53 1.63 -20.39 -4.09
N ILE A 54 1.95 -19.08 -4.09
CA ILE A 54 3.13 -18.50 -4.74
C ILE A 54 4.27 -18.23 -3.75
N SER A 55 4.15 -18.64 -2.49
CA SER A 55 5.10 -18.29 -1.43
C SER A 55 6.52 -18.85 -1.67
N GLN A 56 6.64 -19.89 -2.48
CA GLN A 56 7.90 -20.57 -2.78
C GLN A 56 8.56 -20.13 -4.09
N ILE A 57 7.99 -19.16 -4.81
CA ILE A 57 8.57 -18.63 -6.05
C ILE A 57 9.74 -17.70 -5.68
N PRO A 58 11.01 -18.07 -6.01
CA PRO A 58 12.17 -17.30 -5.59
C PRO A 58 12.20 -15.88 -6.19
N GLU A 59 11.76 -15.74 -7.44
CA GLU A 59 11.75 -14.48 -8.19
C GLU A 59 10.86 -13.41 -7.54
N LEU A 60 9.90 -13.84 -6.72
CA LEU A 60 9.04 -12.95 -5.95
C LEU A 60 9.62 -12.59 -4.57
N ASN A 61 10.71 -13.22 -4.15
CA ASN A 61 11.33 -12.97 -2.82
C ASN A 61 12.71 -12.33 -2.94
N VAL A 62 12.81 -11.31 -3.79
CA VAL A 62 14.06 -10.62 -4.10
C VAL A 62 14.03 -9.16 -3.65
N LEU A 63 15.21 -8.64 -3.33
CA LEU A 63 15.48 -7.21 -3.25
C LEU A 63 16.56 -6.90 -4.28
N LYS A 64 16.29 -5.97 -5.18
CA LYS A 64 17.27 -5.52 -6.17
C LYS A 64 17.48 -4.02 -6.00
N ILE A 65 18.73 -3.60 -5.92
CA ILE A 65 19.13 -2.21 -5.84
C ILE A 65 20.06 -1.94 -7.01
N ASN A 66 19.69 -1.02 -7.87
CA ASN A 66 20.49 -0.59 -9.01
C ASN A 66 20.55 0.94 -9.04
N LYS A 67 21.70 1.49 -8.65
CA LYS A 67 21.87 2.94 -8.39
C LYS A 67 20.80 3.42 -7.39
N ASP A 68 19.90 4.27 -7.84
CA ASP A 68 18.80 4.83 -7.02
C ASP A 68 17.49 4.04 -7.16
N ASP A 69 17.43 3.03 -8.02
CA ASP A 69 16.24 2.18 -8.21
C ASP A 69 16.24 1.03 -7.22
N VAL A 70 15.14 0.89 -6.48
CA VAL A 70 14.93 -0.21 -5.53
C VAL A 70 13.70 -1.00 -5.93
N PHE A 71 13.87 -2.31 -6.15
CA PHE A 71 12.78 -3.23 -6.42
C PHE A 71 12.61 -4.20 -5.25
N ILE A 72 11.39 -4.23 -4.70
CA ILE A 72 10.99 -5.14 -3.62
C ILE A 72 10.06 -6.20 -4.20
N GLY A 73 10.45 -7.46 -4.18
CA GLY A 73 9.63 -8.58 -4.64
C GLY A 73 8.35 -8.78 -3.81
N ALA A 74 7.28 -9.22 -4.46
CA ALA A 74 5.95 -9.32 -3.88
C ALA A 74 5.87 -10.26 -2.67
N ASN A 75 6.70 -11.31 -2.59
CA ASN A 75 6.75 -12.24 -1.45
C ASN A 75 7.60 -11.75 -0.28
N MET A 76 8.30 -10.60 -0.42
CA MET A 76 9.08 -10.03 0.68
C MET A 76 8.18 -9.82 1.90
N LYS A 77 8.59 -10.38 3.05
CA LYS A 77 7.82 -10.30 4.29
C LYS A 77 7.93 -8.91 4.91
N LEU A 78 6.80 -8.41 5.44
CA LEU A 78 6.74 -7.05 6.00
C LEU A 78 7.75 -6.83 7.12
N TYR A 79 7.95 -7.83 8.02
CA TYR A 79 8.90 -7.71 9.12
C TYR A 79 10.36 -7.59 8.69
N LYS A 80 10.71 -8.10 7.49
CA LYS A 80 12.08 -8.06 6.98
C LYS A 80 12.47 -6.69 6.44
N LEU A 81 11.51 -5.86 6.00
CA LEU A 81 11.77 -4.59 5.32
C LEU A 81 12.71 -3.69 6.11
N LYS A 82 12.52 -3.60 7.43
CA LYS A 82 13.39 -2.79 8.32
C LYS A 82 14.88 -3.17 8.24
N ASN A 83 15.18 -4.44 7.96
CA ASN A 83 16.54 -4.96 8.01
C ASN A 83 17.21 -5.05 6.63
N VAL A 84 16.44 -4.96 5.55
CA VAL A 84 16.94 -5.21 4.19
C VAL A 84 16.90 -3.98 3.29
N LEU A 85 15.99 -3.03 3.53
CA LEU A 85 15.90 -1.83 2.71
C LEU A 85 17.10 -0.89 2.93
N PRO A 86 17.51 -0.13 1.90
CA PRO A 86 18.57 0.85 2.01
C PRO A 86 18.20 1.98 2.97
N ASN A 87 19.22 2.70 3.43
CA ASN A 87 19.03 3.82 4.36
C ASN A 87 18.78 5.13 3.58
N ASP A 88 17.53 5.32 3.17
CA ASP A 88 17.06 6.54 2.51
C ASP A 88 15.64 6.89 2.97
N SER A 89 15.18 8.09 2.67
CA SER A 89 13.90 8.61 3.17
C SER A 89 12.68 7.85 2.63
N ALA A 90 12.73 7.35 1.38
CA ALA A 90 11.64 6.55 0.81
C ALA A 90 11.52 5.20 1.52
N SER A 91 12.66 4.52 1.73
CA SER A 91 12.74 3.28 2.50
C SER A 91 12.26 3.46 3.94
N GLU A 92 12.65 4.57 4.58
CA GLU A 92 12.17 4.91 5.93
C GLU A 92 10.64 5.00 5.99
N LEU A 93 10.01 5.66 5.02
CA LEU A 93 8.56 5.78 4.95
C LEU A 93 7.88 4.42 4.74
N ILE A 94 8.43 3.57 3.86
CA ILE A 94 7.95 2.19 3.66
C ILE A 94 8.07 1.40 4.96
N VAL A 95 9.19 1.47 5.65
CA VAL A 95 9.42 0.77 6.93
C VAL A 95 8.47 1.27 8.02
N LYS A 96 8.26 2.58 8.13
CA LYS A 96 7.29 3.17 9.06
C LYS A 96 5.90 2.60 8.82
N SER A 97 5.42 2.60 7.57
CA SER A 97 4.12 2.07 7.21
C SER A 97 4.01 0.56 7.49
N ALA A 98 4.96 -0.23 7.02
CA ALA A 98 4.99 -1.69 7.22
C ALA A 98 5.02 -2.09 8.71
N SER A 99 5.73 -1.33 9.55
CA SER A 99 5.86 -1.60 10.99
C SER A 99 4.57 -1.44 11.76
N THR A 100 3.58 -0.76 11.19
CA THR A 100 2.27 -0.51 11.80
C THR A 100 1.18 -1.46 11.32
N VAL A 101 1.48 -2.37 10.38
CA VAL A 101 0.52 -3.37 9.90
C VAL A 101 0.30 -4.43 10.98
N GLY A 102 -0.92 -4.54 11.49
CA GLY A 102 -1.32 -5.56 12.45
C GLY A 102 -0.34 -5.77 13.60
N ASP A 103 -0.19 -7.00 14.02
CA ASP A 103 0.79 -7.44 15.02
C ASP A 103 2.05 -8.09 14.38
N ILE A 104 2.97 -8.54 15.20
CA ILE A 104 4.21 -9.19 14.72
C ILE A 104 3.93 -10.51 14.02
N ALA A 105 2.91 -11.27 14.41
CA ALA A 105 2.54 -12.52 13.76
C ALA A 105 2.02 -12.24 12.35
N ILE A 106 1.16 -11.22 12.19
CA ILE A 106 0.66 -10.76 10.88
C ILE A 106 1.83 -10.30 10.00
N ARG A 107 2.75 -9.48 10.51
CA ARG A 107 3.90 -8.99 9.74
C ARG A 107 4.91 -10.09 9.35
N SER A 108 5.05 -11.12 10.17
CA SER A 108 5.93 -12.26 9.88
C SER A 108 5.42 -13.14 8.75
N MET A 109 4.12 -13.22 8.57
CA MET A 109 3.46 -13.97 7.51
C MET A 109 3.13 -13.09 6.29
N GLY A 110 2.64 -11.88 6.54
CA GLY A 110 2.23 -10.92 5.52
C GLY A 110 3.38 -10.52 4.58
N SER A 111 3.06 -10.34 3.32
CA SER A 111 4.00 -9.93 2.28
C SER A 111 3.64 -8.57 1.69
N VAL A 112 4.60 -7.93 1.04
CA VAL A 112 4.42 -6.68 0.30
C VAL A 112 3.30 -6.83 -0.73
N GLY A 113 3.39 -7.86 -1.58
CA GLY A 113 2.37 -8.12 -2.61
C GLY A 113 1.00 -8.42 -2.02
N GLY A 114 0.92 -9.18 -0.92
CA GLY A 114 -0.36 -9.46 -0.25
C GLY A 114 -1.01 -8.19 0.28
N ASN A 115 -0.24 -7.26 0.86
CA ASN A 115 -0.74 -5.98 1.35
C ASN A 115 -1.18 -5.07 0.19
N VAL A 116 -0.41 -5.01 -0.90
CA VAL A 116 -0.73 -4.19 -2.08
C VAL A 116 -1.92 -4.76 -2.85
N CYS A 117 -1.93 -6.07 -3.16
CA CYS A 117 -2.95 -6.69 -4.03
C CYS A 117 -4.32 -6.87 -3.38
N LEU A 118 -4.42 -6.87 -2.05
CA LEU A 118 -5.71 -6.98 -1.37
C LEU A 118 -6.65 -5.83 -1.74
N GLY A 119 -6.10 -4.64 -1.98
CA GLY A 119 -6.87 -3.44 -2.31
C GLY A 119 -7.78 -2.97 -1.17
N ASP A 120 -7.51 -3.40 0.06
CA ASP A 120 -8.21 -2.92 1.24
C ASP A 120 -7.81 -1.45 1.49
N PRO A 121 -8.78 -0.52 1.58
CA PRO A 121 -8.50 0.88 1.89
C PRO A 121 -7.67 1.09 3.17
N SER A 122 -7.77 0.16 4.12
CA SER A 122 -7.06 0.21 5.39
C SER A 122 -5.61 -0.28 5.30
N ASN A 123 -5.14 -0.71 4.14
CA ASN A 123 -3.76 -1.18 4.00
C ASN A 123 -2.77 -0.01 4.04
N ASP A 124 -1.70 -0.21 4.77
CA ASP A 124 -0.68 0.80 5.07
C ASP A 124 0.25 1.09 3.88
N LEU A 125 0.82 0.03 3.27
CA LEU A 125 1.81 0.18 2.20
C LEU A 125 1.33 0.98 0.99
N PRO A 126 0.10 0.79 0.47
CA PRO A 126 -0.38 1.54 -0.68
C PRO A 126 -0.25 3.05 -0.53
N VAL A 127 -0.51 3.59 0.67
CA VAL A 127 -0.45 5.04 0.92
C VAL A 127 1.01 5.53 0.94
N ALA A 128 1.90 4.80 1.62
CA ALA A 128 3.32 5.13 1.65
C ALA A 128 3.94 5.06 0.24
N LEU A 129 3.65 3.99 -0.51
CA LEU A 129 4.12 3.81 -1.89
C LEU A 129 3.58 4.89 -2.84
N THR A 130 2.37 5.37 -2.60
CA THR A 130 1.77 6.47 -3.37
C THR A 130 2.51 7.79 -3.13
N ALA A 131 2.91 8.08 -1.89
CA ALA A 131 3.63 9.31 -1.55
C ALA A 131 5.02 9.41 -2.22
N ILE A 132 5.67 8.27 -2.46
CA ILE A 132 7.01 8.19 -3.07
C ILE A 132 6.99 7.86 -4.56
N ASP A 133 5.84 7.97 -5.23
CA ASP A 133 5.68 7.66 -6.67
C ASP A 133 6.13 6.25 -7.06
N ALA A 134 5.93 5.28 -6.19
CA ALA A 134 6.28 3.90 -6.49
C ALA A 134 5.44 3.33 -7.65
N GLN A 135 6.01 2.33 -8.32
CA GLN A 135 5.37 1.62 -9.42
C GLN A 135 5.12 0.15 -9.05
N ALA A 136 3.98 -0.37 -9.42
CA ALA A 136 3.68 -1.80 -9.40
C ALA A 136 4.28 -2.45 -10.66
N ALA A 137 5.09 -3.48 -10.47
CA ALA A 137 5.58 -4.32 -11.57
C ALA A 137 4.61 -5.48 -11.75
N ILE A 138 3.83 -5.46 -12.82
CA ILE A 138 2.82 -6.47 -13.15
C ILE A 138 3.42 -7.42 -14.17
N GLY A 139 3.51 -8.70 -13.81
CA GLY A 139 3.95 -9.77 -14.70
C GLY A 139 2.78 -10.45 -15.37
N LYS A 140 2.92 -10.67 -16.65
CA LYS A 140 2.16 -11.60 -17.47
C LYS A 140 3.16 -12.47 -18.19
N LYS A 141 2.79 -13.68 -18.59
CA LYS A 141 3.73 -14.56 -19.28
C LYS A 141 4.49 -13.78 -20.37
N ASP A 142 5.80 -13.77 -20.28
CA ASP A 142 6.74 -13.12 -21.22
C ASP A 142 6.68 -11.57 -21.29
N ASP A 143 5.92 -10.91 -20.40
CA ASP A 143 5.80 -9.45 -20.40
C ASP A 143 5.76 -8.88 -18.97
N ILE A 144 6.33 -7.68 -18.78
CA ILE A 144 6.32 -6.95 -17.52
C ILE A 144 5.89 -5.50 -17.79
N THR A 145 4.79 -5.10 -17.17
CA THR A 145 4.30 -3.73 -17.23
C THR A 145 4.54 -3.01 -15.91
N TYR A 146 5.06 -1.80 -15.95
CA TYR A 146 5.20 -0.92 -14.79
C TYR A 146 4.07 0.10 -14.78
N LEU A 147 3.32 0.14 -13.68
CA LEU A 147 2.18 1.03 -13.52
C LEU A 147 2.36 1.86 -12.24
N PRO A 148 2.17 3.20 -12.26
CA PRO A 148 2.12 3.99 -11.04
C PRO A 148 1.15 3.39 -10.03
N ILE A 149 1.55 3.31 -8.76
CA ILE A 149 0.72 2.67 -7.72
C ILE A 149 -0.64 3.35 -7.57
N THR A 150 -0.75 4.64 -7.87
CA THR A 150 -2.01 5.39 -7.90
C THR A 150 -3.02 4.84 -8.90
N ASN A 151 -2.54 4.23 -9.99
CA ASN A 151 -3.36 3.66 -11.06
C ASN A 151 -3.63 2.15 -10.86
N PHE A 152 -3.00 1.54 -9.85
CA PHE A 152 -3.14 0.11 -9.57
C PHE A 152 -4.52 -0.25 -8.98
N TYR A 153 -5.20 0.71 -8.36
CA TYR A 153 -6.50 0.48 -7.69
C TYR A 153 -7.65 1.05 -8.50
N ILE A 154 -8.62 0.19 -8.88
CA ILE A 154 -9.86 0.60 -9.54
C ILE A 154 -10.82 1.15 -8.49
N LYS A 155 -11.07 0.34 -7.42
CA LYS A 155 -11.94 0.66 -6.28
C LYS A 155 -11.53 -0.21 -5.08
N PRO A 156 -12.11 -0.01 -3.88
CA PRO A 156 -11.89 -0.88 -2.74
C PRO A 156 -11.97 -2.36 -3.12
N PHE A 157 -10.99 -3.13 -2.69
CA PHE A 157 -10.83 -4.58 -2.94
C PHE A 157 -10.78 -4.97 -4.42
N LYS A 158 -10.46 -4.02 -5.31
CA LYS A 158 -10.32 -4.29 -6.74
C LYS A 158 -9.12 -3.57 -7.33
N THR A 159 -8.15 -4.33 -7.78
CA THR A 159 -6.98 -3.88 -8.53
C THR A 159 -7.17 -4.02 -10.04
N VAL A 160 -6.21 -3.55 -10.82
CA VAL A 160 -6.18 -3.70 -12.28
C VAL A 160 -5.77 -5.10 -12.74
N LEU A 161 -5.26 -5.95 -11.83
CA LEU A 161 -4.80 -7.29 -12.18
C LEU A 161 -5.92 -8.12 -12.81
N ASN A 162 -5.65 -8.65 -13.99
CA ASN A 162 -6.50 -9.58 -14.70
C ASN A 162 -6.11 -11.03 -14.36
N LYS A 163 -6.95 -11.99 -14.78
CA LYS A 163 -6.64 -13.41 -14.67
C LYS A 163 -5.31 -13.73 -15.36
N GLY A 164 -4.44 -14.46 -14.67
CA GLY A 164 -3.12 -14.83 -15.17
C GLY A 164 -2.04 -13.73 -15.00
N GLU A 165 -2.40 -12.54 -14.56
CA GLU A 165 -1.43 -11.51 -14.17
C GLU A 165 -1.06 -11.65 -12.70
N ILE A 166 0.15 -11.19 -12.34
CA ILE A 166 0.67 -11.23 -10.98
C ILE A 166 1.44 -9.95 -10.66
N LEU A 167 1.33 -9.46 -9.44
CA LEU A 167 2.27 -8.44 -8.95
C LEU A 167 3.62 -9.12 -8.68
N LEU A 168 4.64 -8.78 -9.46
CA LEU A 168 6.01 -9.25 -9.25
C LEU A 168 6.68 -8.54 -8.08
N GLY A 169 6.35 -7.28 -7.88
CA GLY A 169 6.90 -6.45 -6.82
C GLY A 169 6.56 -4.98 -7.00
N VAL A 170 7.19 -4.14 -6.20
CA VAL A 170 7.08 -2.69 -6.29
C VAL A 170 8.46 -2.08 -6.52
N ASN A 171 8.51 -1.08 -7.41
CA ASN A 171 9.72 -0.34 -7.71
C ASN A 171 9.58 1.11 -7.22
N TYR A 172 10.64 1.68 -6.65
CA TYR A 172 10.69 3.08 -6.24
C TYR A 172 12.10 3.65 -6.38
N LYS A 173 12.22 4.97 -6.36
CA LYS A 173 13.50 5.68 -6.33
C LYS A 173 13.91 5.96 -4.90
N MET A 174 15.20 5.75 -4.57
CA MET A 174 15.76 6.25 -3.33
C MET A 174 15.63 7.76 -3.25
N LEU A 175 15.24 8.27 -2.09
CA LEU A 175 15.07 9.69 -1.82
C LEU A 175 15.98 10.10 -0.67
N ASN A 176 16.98 10.95 -0.96
CA ASN A 176 17.93 11.42 0.04
C ASN A 176 17.62 12.86 0.46
N GLY A 177 17.70 13.13 1.77
CA GLY A 177 17.47 14.46 2.32
C GLY A 177 16.00 14.89 2.37
N TYR A 178 15.07 13.96 2.24
CA TYR A 178 13.66 14.22 2.46
C TYR A 178 13.28 14.02 3.94
N ARG A 179 12.36 14.83 4.43
CA ARG A 179 11.64 14.58 5.68
C ARG A 179 10.42 13.71 5.37
N THR A 180 10.09 12.80 6.26
CA THR A 180 8.98 11.86 6.08
C THR A 180 8.03 11.88 7.25
N SER A 181 6.74 11.79 6.99
CA SER A 181 5.72 11.61 8.01
C SER A 181 4.77 10.48 7.62
N TYR A 182 4.42 9.65 8.59
CA TYR A 182 3.39 8.62 8.45
C TYR A 182 2.44 8.71 9.64
N LYS A 183 1.17 8.98 9.37
CA LYS A 183 0.11 9.13 10.37
C LYS A 183 -1.07 8.26 10.02
N LYS A 184 -1.66 7.62 11.03
CA LYS A 184 -2.92 6.88 10.87
C LYS A 184 -3.78 6.95 12.11
N HIS A 185 -5.08 6.76 11.92
CA HIS A 185 -6.05 6.71 13.00
C HIS A 185 -6.96 5.48 12.86
N PHE A 186 -7.09 4.74 13.94
CA PHE A 186 -7.96 3.57 14.08
C PHE A 186 -8.92 3.77 15.24
N ILE A 187 -10.10 3.16 15.16
CA ILE A 187 -11.08 3.20 16.26
C ILE A 187 -10.72 2.17 17.31
N ASN A 188 -10.38 0.95 16.88
CA ASN A 188 -9.93 -0.15 17.73
C ASN A 188 -8.65 -0.74 17.17
N PHE A 189 -7.78 -1.28 18.03
CA PHE A 189 -6.43 -1.75 17.70
C PHE A 189 -6.35 -2.80 16.56
N LEU A 190 -7.44 -3.52 16.30
CA LEU A 190 -7.53 -4.54 15.24
C LEU A 190 -8.52 -4.17 14.14
N ASP A 191 -9.03 -2.95 14.12
CA ASP A 191 -10.05 -2.50 13.17
C ASP A 191 -9.46 -1.75 11.98
N HIS A 192 -10.32 -1.49 11.00
CA HIS A 192 -9.98 -0.71 9.82
C HIS A 192 -9.58 0.72 10.19
N TYR A 193 -8.63 1.26 9.48
CA TYR A 193 -8.15 2.63 9.68
C TYR A 193 -9.08 3.62 9.00
N VAL A 194 -9.57 4.59 9.77
CA VAL A 194 -10.42 5.66 9.25
C VAL A 194 -9.68 6.52 8.25
N GLY A 195 -8.43 6.88 8.59
CA GLY A 195 -7.56 7.67 7.73
C GLY A 195 -6.10 7.27 7.88
N ILE A 196 -5.38 7.35 6.80
CA ILE A 196 -3.94 7.13 6.68
C ILE A 196 -3.37 8.28 5.86
N VAL A 197 -2.26 8.86 6.32
CA VAL A 197 -1.56 9.95 5.62
C VAL A 197 -0.08 9.64 5.60
N ALA A 198 0.53 9.71 4.42
CA ALA A 198 1.97 9.66 4.22
C ALA A 198 2.42 10.95 3.53
N ALA A 199 3.47 11.59 4.02
CA ALA A 199 4.01 12.81 3.45
C ALA A 199 5.53 12.72 3.32
N ILE A 200 6.05 13.34 2.26
CA ILE A 200 7.48 13.54 2.02
C ILE A 200 7.71 14.99 1.59
N ALA A 201 8.76 15.60 2.08
CA ALA A 201 9.16 16.93 1.63
C ALA A 201 10.70 17.07 1.62
N LYS A 202 11.22 17.68 0.56
CA LYS A 202 12.61 18.13 0.49
C LYS A 202 12.63 19.65 0.65
N ILE A 203 13.33 20.13 1.68
CA ILE A 203 13.39 21.54 2.03
C ILE A 203 14.88 21.94 2.12
N GLU A 204 15.22 23.02 1.45
CA GLU A 204 16.55 23.64 1.49
C GLU A 204 16.36 25.14 1.76
N GLU A 205 16.97 25.66 2.82
CA GLU A 205 16.92 27.08 3.18
C GLU A 205 15.49 27.68 3.20
N ASN A 206 14.53 26.98 3.83
CA ASN A 206 13.11 27.32 3.87
C ASN A 206 12.37 27.25 2.52
N VAL A 207 13.04 26.82 1.45
CA VAL A 207 12.44 26.62 0.13
C VAL A 207 12.02 25.17 -0.02
N ILE A 208 10.76 24.96 -0.39
CA ILE A 208 10.25 23.63 -0.73
C ILE A 208 10.77 23.28 -2.13
N LYS A 209 11.56 22.20 -2.24
CA LYS A 209 12.08 21.67 -3.50
C LYS A 209 11.21 20.57 -4.08
N ASP A 210 10.61 19.77 -3.21
CA ASP A 210 9.65 18.72 -3.56
C ASP A 210 8.75 18.48 -2.35
N PHE A 211 7.45 18.33 -2.58
CA PHE A 211 6.50 18.02 -1.51
C PHE A 211 5.33 17.21 -2.03
N LYS A 212 5.14 16.04 -1.47
CA LYS A 212 4.04 15.13 -1.81
C LYS A 212 3.35 14.62 -0.58
N ILE A 213 2.04 14.49 -0.69
CA ILE A 213 1.19 13.89 0.34
C ILE A 213 0.31 12.83 -0.32
N ALA A 214 0.17 11.69 0.34
CA ALA A 214 -0.81 10.68 0.00
C ALA A 214 -1.77 10.46 1.16
N ILE A 215 -3.05 10.35 0.85
CA ILE A 215 -4.11 10.04 1.81
C ILE A 215 -4.79 8.73 1.43
N GLY A 216 -5.21 7.97 2.43
CA GLY A 216 -5.91 6.69 2.30
C GLY A 216 -6.77 6.38 3.51
N GLY A 217 -7.18 5.14 3.65
CA GLY A 217 -8.07 4.68 4.70
C GLY A 217 -9.53 4.56 4.24
N GLU A 218 -10.39 4.06 5.13
CA GLU A 218 -11.82 3.85 4.87
C GLU A 218 -12.55 5.12 4.39
N ALA A 219 -12.14 6.29 4.87
CA ALA A 219 -12.73 7.56 4.47
C ALA A 219 -12.45 7.91 3.00
N VAL A 220 -11.39 7.35 2.41
CA VAL A 220 -10.88 7.73 1.07
C VAL A 220 -11.18 6.64 0.03
N GLY A 221 -11.17 5.37 0.44
CA GLY A 221 -11.46 4.21 -0.40
C GLY A 221 -10.28 3.69 -1.21
N LYS A 222 -9.48 4.54 -1.84
CA LYS A 222 -8.22 4.20 -2.51
C LYS A 222 -7.20 5.31 -2.28
N PRO A 223 -5.89 5.03 -2.34
CA PRO A 223 -4.89 6.08 -2.15
C PRO A 223 -5.02 7.22 -3.15
N VAL A 224 -4.95 8.44 -2.67
CA VAL A 224 -4.97 9.68 -3.46
C VAL A 224 -3.70 10.47 -3.17
N LYS A 225 -3.02 10.93 -4.22
CA LYS A 225 -1.80 11.74 -4.11
C LYS A 225 -2.08 13.21 -4.40
N PHE A 226 -1.43 14.08 -3.66
CA PHE A 226 -1.28 15.50 -3.93
C PHE A 226 0.21 15.78 -4.17
N ASP A 227 0.51 16.32 -5.32
CA ASP A 227 1.80 16.94 -5.62
C ASP A 227 1.68 18.43 -5.27
N LEU A 228 2.49 18.88 -4.35
CA LEU A 228 2.47 20.21 -3.77
C LEU A 228 3.77 20.96 -4.04
N SER A 229 4.58 20.47 -4.98
CA SER A 229 5.87 21.06 -5.33
C SER A 229 5.77 22.44 -6.00
N GLU A 230 4.56 22.89 -6.33
CA GLU A 230 4.28 24.26 -6.77
C GLU A 230 4.42 25.31 -5.65
N PHE A 231 4.27 24.89 -4.39
CA PHE A 231 4.50 25.76 -3.23
C PHE A 231 6.02 25.86 -3.00
N SER A 232 6.50 27.09 -2.94
CA SER A 232 7.94 27.34 -2.87
C SER A 232 8.45 27.71 -1.48
N ASN A 233 7.55 28.02 -0.54
CA ASN A 233 7.93 28.49 0.79
C ASN A 233 7.16 27.72 1.87
N VAL A 234 7.86 27.38 2.95
CA VAL A 234 7.25 26.76 4.13
C VAL A 234 6.23 27.65 4.82
N ASP A 235 6.31 28.98 4.64
CA ASP A 235 5.34 29.93 5.18
C ASP A 235 3.95 29.79 4.55
N GLU A 236 3.83 29.11 3.39
CA GLU A 236 2.58 28.83 2.70
C GLU A 236 1.79 27.66 3.34
N ILE A 237 2.25 27.13 4.47
CA ILE A 237 1.62 25.99 5.19
C ILE A 237 0.10 26.10 5.31
N LYS A 238 -0.40 27.30 5.59
CA LYS A 238 -1.84 27.52 5.77
C LYS A 238 -2.58 27.27 4.45
N ILE A 239 -2.09 27.82 3.36
CA ILE A 239 -2.67 27.67 2.01
C ILE A 239 -2.62 26.20 1.57
N ILE A 240 -1.49 25.53 1.82
CA ILE A 240 -1.31 24.09 1.53
C ILE A 240 -2.38 23.26 2.25
N LYS A 241 -2.60 23.51 3.55
CA LYS A 241 -3.62 22.81 4.33
C LYS A 241 -5.03 23.08 3.82
N GLU A 242 -5.38 24.34 3.56
CA GLU A 242 -6.67 24.76 3.03
C GLU A 242 -6.98 24.04 1.70
N ARG A 243 -6.04 23.99 0.77
CA ARG A 243 -6.21 23.30 -0.51
C ARG A 243 -6.56 21.82 -0.36
N ILE A 244 -5.85 21.11 0.52
CA ILE A 244 -6.12 19.67 0.73
C ILE A 244 -7.45 19.50 1.48
N PHE A 245 -7.77 20.38 2.42
CA PHE A 245 -9.03 20.33 3.15
C PHE A 245 -10.24 20.58 2.23
N ASP A 246 -10.11 21.51 1.28
CA ASP A 246 -11.15 21.74 0.27
C ASP A 246 -11.39 20.50 -0.57
N TYR A 247 -10.33 19.82 -0.99
CA TYR A 247 -10.49 18.54 -1.67
C TYR A 247 -11.19 17.49 -0.79
N VAL A 248 -10.78 17.34 0.47
CA VAL A 248 -11.44 16.39 1.40
C VAL A 248 -12.92 16.75 1.61
N ASN A 249 -13.27 18.05 1.56
CA ASN A 249 -14.67 18.50 1.64
C ASN A 249 -15.51 18.05 0.44
N THR A 250 -14.92 17.97 -0.77
CA THR A 250 -15.62 17.50 -1.97
C THR A 250 -15.79 15.98 -2.01
N MET A 251 -15.04 15.23 -1.19
CA MET A 251 -15.12 13.77 -1.18
C MET A 251 -16.48 13.28 -0.69
N HIS A 252 -17.02 12.29 -1.40
CA HIS A 252 -18.18 11.54 -0.92
C HIS A 252 -17.74 10.53 0.14
N ILE A 253 -17.95 10.88 1.42
CA ILE A 253 -17.64 10.03 2.58
C ILE A 253 -18.94 9.57 3.21
N GLU A 254 -19.15 8.26 3.29
CA GLU A 254 -20.37 7.67 3.84
C GLU A 254 -20.32 7.51 5.36
N ASN A 255 -21.49 7.58 5.99
CA ASN A 255 -21.68 7.12 7.37
C ASN A 255 -21.66 5.59 7.38
N ASN A 256 -20.89 5.01 8.30
CA ASN A 256 -20.87 3.56 8.49
C ASN A 256 -20.46 3.21 9.94
N ARG A 257 -20.25 1.93 10.22
CA ARG A 257 -19.83 1.45 11.56
C ARG A 257 -18.53 2.10 12.08
N PHE A 258 -17.70 2.69 11.21
CA PHE A 258 -16.46 3.36 11.58
C PHE A 258 -16.62 4.85 11.89
N GLY A 259 -17.84 5.38 11.80
CA GLY A 259 -18.17 6.75 12.16
C GLY A 259 -18.98 7.50 11.11
N THR A 260 -19.39 8.70 11.50
CA THR A 260 -20.08 9.62 10.59
C THR A 260 -19.11 10.24 9.58
N ALA A 261 -19.62 10.67 8.43
CA ALA A 261 -18.82 11.38 7.44
C ALA A 261 -18.09 12.60 8.02
N ASN A 262 -18.77 13.38 8.87
CA ASN A 262 -18.17 14.54 9.54
C ASN A 262 -17.01 14.14 10.48
N TYR A 263 -17.17 13.08 11.25
CA TYR A 263 -16.09 12.54 12.09
C TYR A 263 -14.88 12.15 11.25
N LYS A 264 -15.09 11.37 10.18
CA LYS A 264 -14.03 10.92 9.27
C LYS A 264 -13.28 12.08 8.61
N LYS A 265 -13.99 13.13 8.17
CA LYS A 265 -13.38 14.35 7.64
C LYS A 265 -12.50 15.04 8.68
N LYS A 266 -12.97 15.19 9.92
CA LYS A 266 -12.18 15.80 11.02
C LYS A 266 -10.93 14.97 11.34
N VAL A 267 -11.03 13.64 11.29
CA VAL A 267 -9.86 12.76 11.45
C VAL A 267 -8.85 13.02 10.33
N LEU A 268 -9.29 13.02 9.06
CA LEU A 268 -8.39 13.31 7.92
C LEU A 268 -7.72 14.67 8.06
N TYR A 269 -8.46 15.74 8.40
CA TYR A 269 -7.87 17.06 8.62
C TYR A 269 -6.78 17.08 9.69
N THR A 270 -7.03 16.37 10.80
CA THR A 270 -6.06 16.27 11.89
C THR A 270 -4.79 15.54 11.46
N LEU A 271 -4.95 14.41 10.75
CA LEU A 271 -3.81 13.63 10.27
C LEU A 271 -3.01 14.38 9.21
N ILE A 272 -3.67 15.03 8.26
CA ILE A 272 -3.07 15.85 7.21
C ILE A 272 -2.30 17.01 7.85
N SER A 273 -2.94 17.75 8.75
CA SER A 273 -2.29 18.86 9.45
C SER A 273 -1.02 18.42 10.18
N ARG A 274 -1.11 17.33 10.95
CA ARG A 274 0.04 16.79 11.68
C ARG A 274 1.16 16.30 10.76
N ALA A 275 0.81 15.69 9.62
CA ALA A 275 1.80 15.21 8.65
C ALA A 275 2.52 16.37 7.98
N ILE A 276 1.79 17.42 7.57
CA ILE A 276 2.35 18.65 6.99
C ILE A 276 3.26 19.35 8.00
N ASP A 277 2.78 19.55 9.24
CA ASP A 277 3.56 20.19 10.30
C ASP A 277 4.87 19.44 10.57
N GLU A 278 4.87 18.10 10.52
CA GLU A 278 6.06 17.30 10.77
C GLU A 278 7.09 17.41 9.65
N VAL A 279 6.67 17.40 8.38
CA VAL A 279 7.62 17.44 7.25
C VAL A 279 8.08 18.86 6.90
N LEU A 280 7.27 19.89 7.19
CA LEU A 280 7.61 21.30 6.90
C LEU A 280 8.20 22.05 8.10
N LYS A 281 8.11 21.52 9.32
CA LYS A 281 8.74 22.17 10.47
C LYS A 281 10.26 22.20 10.36
N LEU A 282 10.83 23.37 10.65
CA LEU A 282 12.25 23.65 10.82
C LEU A 282 12.80 23.06 12.11
#